data_a726cf63f5ac23aabd1af16c8f80413d
#
_entry.id   a726cf63f5ac23aabd1af16c8f80413d
#
_cell.length_a   1.000
_cell.length_b   1.000
_cell.length_c   1.000
_cell.angle_alpha   90.00
_cell.angle_beta   90.00
_cell.angle_gamma   90.00
#
_symmetry.space_group_name_H-M   'P 1'
#
loop_
_entity.id
_entity.type
_entity.pdbx_description
1 polymer ?
#
loop_
_entity_poly.entity_id
_entity_poly.type
_entity_poly.pdbx_seq_one_letter_code
_entity_poly.pdbx_strand_id
1 'polypeptide(L)'
;MLITRECDYAVRVIRAMAGEKRLSVHEICEREDITVPFAYKILKKLQKAKIVKGFRGVNGGYAMNRKLNELTLYDVYHAIDPDMFIIECLNPEHICSRNCAEDGISCRVHKELCVIQNEIEKLLKAKTIEELV
;
A
#
# COMPACT_ATOMS: atom_id res chain seq x y z
N MET A 1 1.80 -2.82 -11.58
CA MET A 1 2.23 -1.40 -11.47
C MET A 1 2.38 -1.06 -10.00
N LEU A 2 3.52 -0.55 -9.62
CA LEU A 2 3.90 -0.33 -8.22
C LEU A 2 2.93 0.60 -7.46
N ILE A 3 2.49 1.68 -8.07
CA ILE A 3 1.54 2.63 -7.47
C ILE A 3 0.27 2.64 -8.30
N THR A 4 -0.79 2.10 -7.74
CA THR A 4 -2.10 2.01 -8.38
C THR A 4 -3.06 3.05 -7.81
N ARG A 5 -4.20 3.21 -8.46
CA ARG A 5 -5.30 4.04 -7.95
C ARG A 5 -5.81 3.57 -6.58
N GLU A 6 -5.73 2.27 -6.31
CA GLU A 6 -6.08 1.75 -4.99
C GLU A 6 -5.09 2.20 -3.90
N CYS A 7 -3.81 2.36 -4.25
CA CYS A 7 -2.79 2.91 -3.34
C CYS A 7 -3.10 4.37 -2.97
N ASP A 8 -3.50 5.20 -3.95
CA ASP A 8 -3.94 6.58 -3.70
C ASP A 8 -5.16 6.61 -2.76
N TYR A 9 -6.15 5.78 -3.02
CA TYR A 9 -7.34 5.68 -2.15
C TYR A 9 -7.00 5.19 -0.74
N ALA A 10 -6.03 4.31 -0.59
CA ALA A 10 -5.60 3.85 0.74
C ALA A 10 -5.00 4.99 1.56
N VAL A 11 -4.17 5.82 0.96
CA VAL A 11 -3.62 7.01 1.63
C VAL A 11 -4.72 7.99 2.00
N ARG A 12 -5.70 8.23 1.11
CA ARG A 12 -6.86 9.10 1.40
C ARG A 12 -7.69 8.58 2.57
N VAL A 13 -7.98 7.29 2.62
CA VAL A 13 -8.70 6.66 3.73
C VAL A 13 -7.97 6.88 5.05
N ILE A 14 -6.66 6.64 5.08
CA ILE A 14 -5.83 6.87 6.27
C ILE A 14 -5.81 8.34 6.66
N ARG A 15 -5.70 9.26 5.70
CA ARG A 15 -5.72 10.70 5.92
C ARG A 15 -7.04 11.16 6.55
N ALA A 16 -8.17 10.65 6.06
CA ALA A 16 -9.48 10.95 6.65
C ALA A 16 -9.58 10.51 8.10
N MET A 17 -8.93 9.40 8.45
CA MET A 17 -8.97 8.80 9.79
C MET A 17 -7.92 9.40 10.74
N ALA A 18 -6.96 10.18 10.23
CA ALA A 18 -5.88 10.77 11.04
C ALA A 18 -6.44 11.68 12.14
N GLY A 19 -6.04 11.43 13.38
CA GLY A 19 -6.51 12.19 14.54
C GLY A 19 -7.93 11.86 15.02
N GLU A 20 -8.65 10.98 14.33
CA GLU A 20 -10.02 10.60 14.66
C GLU A 20 -10.05 9.35 15.55
N LYS A 21 -11.01 9.31 16.48
CA LYS A 21 -11.24 8.12 17.32
C LYS A 21 -11.93 7.01 16.53
N ARG A 22 -12.88 7.39 15.68
CA ARG A 22 -13.70 6.47 14.85
C ARG A 22 -14.43 7.27 13.78
N LEU A 23 -14.48 6.73 12.55
CA LEU A 23 -15.29 7.26 11.46
C LEU A 23 -16.11 6.13 10.82
N SER A 24 -17.33 6.46 10.41
CA SER A 24 -18.10 5.60 9.52
C SER A 24 -17.54 5.63 8.11
N VAL A 25 -17.89 4.62 7.29
CA VAL A 25 -17.50 4.59 5.87
C VAL A 25 -18.03 5.81 5.13
N HIS A 26 -19.25 6.26 5.43
CA HIS A 26 -19.84 7.44 4.79
C HIS A 26 -19.05 8.72 5.09
N GLU A 27 -18.63 8.91 6.33
CA GLU A 27 -17.80 10.08 6.71
C GLU A 27 -16.44 10.07 6.00
N ILE A 28 -15.81 8.89 5.86
CA ILE A 28 -14.56 8.73 5.10
C ILE A 28 -14.80 9.11 3.63
N CYS A 29 -15.87 8.59 3.04
CA CYS A 29 -16.22 8.85 1.63
C CYS A 29 -16.49 10.33 1.36
N GLU A 30 -17.21 11.00 2.24
CA GLU A 30 -17.49 12.43 2.11
C GLU A 30 -16.23 13.29 2.22
N ARG A 31 -15.32 12.97 3.15
CA ARG A 31 -14.08 13.73 3.35
C ARG A 31 -13.11 13.64 2.17
N GLU A 32 -13.05 12.50 1.52
CA GLU A 32 -12.02 12.19 0.53
C GLU A 32 -12.54 11.98 -0.90
N ASP A 33 -13.81 12.20 -1.11
CA ASP A 33 -14.49 12.01 -2.41
C ASP A 33 -14.23 10.60 -3.00
N ILE A 34 -14.53 9.59 -2.19
CA ILE A 34 -14.38 8.18 -2.55
C ILE A 34 -15.75 7.53 -2.53
N THR A 35 -16.04 6.66 -3.49
CA THR A 35 -17.29 5.90 -3.50
C THR A 35 -17.29 4.80 -2.42
N VAL A 36 -18.46 4.53 -1.85
CA VAL A 36 -18.62 3.55 -0.76
C VAL A 36 -18.08 2.16 -1.11
N PRO A 37 -18.35 1.58 -2.30
CA PRO A 37 -17.79 0.28 -2.66
C PRO A 37 -16.26 0.25 -2.68
N PHE A 38 -15.62 1.31 -3.17
CA PHE A 38 -14.16 1.44 -3.17
C PHE A 38 -13.61 1.58 -1.74
N ALA A 39 -14.23 2.40 -0.91
CA ALA A 39 -13.84 2.56 0.48
C ALA A 39 -13.87 1.23 1.24
N TYR A 40 -14.92 0.43 1.09
CA TYR A 40 -14.99 -0.91 1.68
C TYR A 40 -13.89 -1.84 1.19
N LYS A 41 -13.60 -1.83 -0.10
CA LYS A 41 -12.53 -2.64 -0.70
C LYS A 41 -11.17 -2.31 -0.07
N ILE A 42 -10.88 -1.03 0.05
CA ILE A 42 -9.63 -0.54 0.65
C ILE A 42 -9.55 -0.86 2.13
N LEU A 43 -10.61 -0.53 2.89
CA LEU A 43 -10.68 -0.79 4.32
C LEU A 43 -10.51 -2.28 4.65
N LYS A 44 -11.07 -3.17 3.84
CA LYS A 44 -10.89 -4.62 3.99
C LYS A 44 -9.42 -5.04 3.87
N LYS A 45 -8.69 -4.49 2.90
CA LYS A 45 -7.26 -4.75 2.71
C LYS A 45 -6.43 -4.19 3.88
N LEU A 46 -6.68 -2.95 4.28
CA LEU A 46 -6.01 -2.30 5.40
C LEU A 46 -6.29 -3.01 6.73
N GLN A 47 -7.52 -3.52 6.92
CA GLN A 47 -7.90 -4.30 8.10
C GLN A 47 -7.18 -5.65 8.14
N LYS A 48 -7.08 -6.35 7.00
CA LYS A 48 -6.31 -7.60 6.89
C LYS A 48 -4.83 -7.39 7.25
N ALA A 49 -4.26 -6.26 6.87
CA ALA A 49 -2.89 -5.86 7.22
C ALA A 49 -2.77 -5.28 8.65
N LYS A 50 -3.87 -5.23 9.41
CA LYS A 50 -3.92 -4.69 10.78
C LYS A 50 -3.52 -3.20 10.88
N ILE A 51 -3.63 -2.46 9.81
CA ILE A 51 -3.40 -1.01 9.78
C ILE A 51 -4.61 -0.28 10.35
N VAL A 52 -5.81 -0.73 10.03
CA VAL A 52 -7.06 -0.24 10.58
C VAL A 52 -7.81 -1.35 11.31
N LYS A 53 -8.74 -0.99 12.17
CA LYS A 53 -9.67 -1.88 12.84
C LYS A 53 -11.12 -1.43 12.64
N GLY A 54 -12.01 -2.39 12.52
CA GLY A 54 -13.45 -2.17 12.37
C GLY A 54 -14.21 -2.39 13.67
N PHE A 55 -15.33 -1.71 13.80
CA PHE A 55 -16.28 -1.85 14.90
C PHE A 55 -17.66 -2.16 14.35
N ARG A 56 -18.38 -3.03 15.02
CA ARG A 56 -19.76 -3.42 14.67
C ARG A 56 -20.78 -2.62 15.46
N GLY A 57 -22.03 -2.60 14.97
CA GLY A 57 -23.19 -2.04 15.67
C GLY A 57 -23.52 -0.61 15.28
N VAL A 58 -24.43 0.01 16.04
CA VAL A 58 -24.93 1.38 15.81
C VAL A 58 -23.81 2.41 15.84
N ASN A 59 -22.81 2.22 16.72
CA ASN A 59 -21.62 3.03 16.83
C ASN A 59 -20.44 2.40 16.06
N GLY A 60 -20.72 1.65 14.99
CA GLY A 60 -19.74 1.02 14.14
C GLY A 60 -18.92 2.02 13.36
N GLY A 61 -17.94 1.52 12.65
CA GLY A 61 -17.04 2.30 11.84
C GLY A 61 -15.63 1.76 11.89
N TYR A 62 -14.68 2.61 11.58
CA TYR A 62 -13.27 2.26 11.50
C TYR A 62 -12.39 3.24 12.26
N ALA A 63 -11.28 2.74 12.75
CA ALA A 63 -10.26 3.55 13.41
C ALA A 63 -8.86 3.04 13.02
N MET A 64 -7.86 3.88 13.18
CA MET A 64 -6.47 3.46 13.04
C MET A 64 -6.14 2.41 14.12
N ASN A 65 -5.46 1.34 13.71
CA ASN A 65 -4.96 0.30 14.61
C ASN A 65 -3.45 0.42 14.85
N ARG A 66 -2.72 1.00 13.89
CA ARG A 66 -1.30 1.36 14.03
C ARG A 66 -1.15 2.87 14.14
N LYS A 67 -0.12 3.32 14.82
CA LYS A 67 0.20 4.74 14.91
C LYS A 67 0.73 5.26 13.57
N LEU A 68 0.40 6.49 13.22
CA LEU A 68 0.81 7.11 11.96
C LEU A 68 2.33 7.31 11.86
N ASN A 69 3.00 7.51 12.99
CA ASN A 69 4.45 7.62 13.05
C ASN A 69 5.20 6.27 12.93
N GLU A 70 4.47 5.16 12.91
CA GLU A 70 4.99 3.80 12.70
C GLU A 70 4.67 3.25 11.31
N LEU A 71 3.97 4.04 10.49
CA LEU A 71 3.55 3.67 9.13
C LEU A 71 4.30 4.51 8.10
N THR A 72 4.66 3.88 6.99
CA THR A 72 5.23 4.52 5.81
C THR A 72 4.33 4.32 4.60
N LEU A 73 4.59 5.04 3.51
CA LEU A 73 3.90 4.77 2.23
C LEU A 73 4.13 3.33 1.77
N TYR A 74 5.32 2.78 2.03
CA TYR A 74 5.63 1.39 1.71
C TYR A 74 4.66 0.43 2.42
N ASP A 75 4.43 0.60 3.73
CA ASP A 75 3.52 -0.26 4.49
C ASP A 75 2.10 -0.21 3.95
N VAL A 76 1.63 0.98 3.62
CA VAL A 76 0.28 1.19 3.07
C VAL A 76 0.13 0.55 1.69
N TYR A 77 1.07 0.77 0.80
CA TYR A 77 1.03 0.22 -0.56
C TYR A 77 1.18 -1.29 -0.57
N HIS A 78 2.04 -1.84 0.27
CA HIS A 78 2.22 -3.28 0.43
C HIS A 78 0.94 -3.96 0.98
N ALA A 79 0.17 -3.28 1.82
CA ALA A 79 -1.12 -3.77 2.29
C ALA A 79 -2.17 -3.84 1.17
N ILE A 80 -2.07 -2.97 0.18
CA ILE A 80 -2.98 -2.93 -0.98
C ILE A 80 -2.58 -3.97 -2.03
N ASP A 81 -1.30 -4.02 -2.35
CA ASP A 81 -0.74 -4.93 -3.33
C ASP A 81 0.61 -5.46 -2.81
N PRO A 82 0.64 -6.71 -2.31
CA PRO A 82 1.88 -7.31 -1.82
C PRO A 82 2.96 -7.47 -2.90
N ASP A 83 2.54 -7.58 -4.16
CA ASP A 83 3.44 -7.75 -5.31
C ASP A 83 3.92 -6.39 -5.84
N MET A 84 4.64 -5.66 -5.00
CA MET A 84 5.10 -4.30 -5.27
C MET A 84 6.31 -4.24 -6.22
N PHE A 85 6.35 -5.03 -7.26
CA PHE A 85 7.42 -4.98 -8.25
C PHE A 85 7.09 -4.00 -9.38
N ILE A 86 8.08 -3.23 -9.81
CA ILE A 86 7.93 -2.31 -10.96
C ILE A 86 7.76 -3.07 -12.27
N ILE A 87 8.26 -4.30 -12.33
CA ILE A 87 8.13 -5.21 -13.46
C ILE A 87 8.14 -6.66 -12.97
N GLU A 88 7.45 -7.52 -13.69
CA GLU A 88 7.25 -8.92 -13.33
C GLU A 88 8.55 -9.73 -13.16
N CYS A 89 9.58 -9.42 -13.94
CA CYS A 89 10.86 -10.13 -13.86
C CYS A 89 11.62 -9.92 -12.54
N LEU A 90 11.20 -8.98 -11.71
CA LEU A 90 11.74 -8.77 -10.36
C LEU A 90 11.06 -9.63 -9.30
N ASN A 91 9.92 -10.24 -9.63
CA ASN A 91 9.25 -11.19 -8.75
C ASN A 91 10.09 -12.47 -8.67
N PRO A 92 10.48 -12.93 -7.47
CA PRO A 92 11.27 -14.17 -7.31
C PRO A 92 10.59 -15.42 -7.87
N GLU A 93 9.26 -15.42 -7.97
CA GLU A 93 8.49 -16.53 -8.53
C GLU A 93 8.43 -16.50 -10.05
N HIS A 94 8.86 -15.41 -10.69
CA HIS A 94 8.85 -15.28 -12.14
C HIS A 94 10.08 -15.93 -12.78
N ILE A 95 9.84 -16.87 -13.69
CA ILE A 95 10.90 -17.51 -14.46
C ILE A 95 11.14 -16.73 -15.75
N CYS A 96 12.27 -16.02 -15.81
CA CYS A 96 12.69 -15.30 -17.00
C CYS A 96 13.69 -16.16 -17.81
N SER A 97 13.38 -16.43 -19.08
CA SER A 97 14.23 -17.24 -19.97
C SER A 97 15.67 -16.67 -20.14
N ARG A 98 15.84 -15.36 -19.98
CA ARG A 98 17.18 -14.71 -20.07
C ARG A 98 18.00 -14.85 -18.79
N ASN A 99 17.35 -14.99 -17.64
CA ASN A 99 18.05 -15.21 -16.36
C ASN A 99 18.34 -16.68 -16.08
N CYS A 100 17.72 -17.59 -16.83
CA CYS A 100 17.92 -19.03 -16.74
C CYS A 100 18.91 -19.56 -17.80
N ALA A 101 19.59 -18.69 -18.55
CA ALA A 101 20.55 -19.12 -19.54
C ALA A 101 21.74 -19.84 -18.85
N GLU A 102 22.04 -21.05 -19.28
CA GLU A 102 23.14 -21.88 -18.77
C GLU A 102 24.51 -21.19 -18.89
N ASP A 103 24.60 -20.16 -19.74
CA ASP A 103 25.81 -19.37 -19.99
C ASP A 103 26.17 -18.35 -18.90
N GLY A 104 25.40 -18.27 -17.82
CA GLY A 104 25.67 -17.38 -16.67
C GLY A 104 25.64 -15.89 -17.00
N ILE A 105 25.16 -15.49 -18.18
CA ILE A 105 25.05 -14.09 -18.60
C ILE A 105 23.76 -13.53 -17.98
N SER A 106 23.89 -12.89 -16.83
CA SER A 106 22.74 -12.25 -16.19
C SER A 106 22.31 -10.99 -16.98
N CYS A 107 21.00 -10.84 -17.14
CA CYS A 107 20.40 -9.71 -17.85
C CYS A 107 20.79 -8.38 -17.20
N ARG A 108 21.48 -7.50 -17.95
CA ARG A 108 21.88 -6.15 -17.45
C ARG A 108 20.68 -5.27 -17.14
N VAL A 109 19.61 -5.39 -17.91
CA VAL A 109 18.36 -4.67 -17.68
C VAL A 109 17.74 -5.10 -16.35
N HIS A 110 17.70 -6.40 -16.06
CA HIS A 110 17.21 -6.90 -14.78
C HIS A 110 18.03 -6.33 -13.60
N LYS A 111 19.35 -6.30 -13.71
CA LYS A 111 20.23 -5.71 -12.68
C LYS A 111 19.90 -4.25 -12.41
N GLU A 112 19.74 -3.46 -13.47
CA GLU A 112 19.39 -2.04 -13.35
C GLU A 112 18.00 -1.84 -12.73
N LEU A 113 17.02 -2.63 -13.15
CA LEU A 113 15.67 -2.59 -12.57
C LEU A 113 15.65 -3.00 -11.09
N CYS A 114 16.52 -3.91 -10.65
CA CYS A 114 16.71 -4.21 -9.24
C CYS A 114 17.18 -2.98 -8.44
N VAL A 115 18.14 -2.22 -9.00
CA VAL A 115 18.63 -0.99 -8.37
C VAL A 115 17.51 0.04 -8.26
N ILE A 116 16.75 0.25 -9.33
CA ILE A 116 15.62 1.18 -9.35
C ILE A 116 14.53 0.75 -8.35
N GLN A 117 14.18 -0.53 -8.31
CA GLN A 117 13.23 -1.08 -7.34
C GLN A 117 13.67 -0.77 -5.90
N ASN A 118 14.92 -1.04 -5.57
CA ASN A 118 15.46 -0.80 -4.23
C ASN A 118 15.43 0.69 -3.84
N GLU A 119 15.77 1.59 -4.77
CA GLU A 119 15.71 3.04 -4.50
C GLU A 119 14.26 3.53 -4.31
N ILE A 120 13.31 3.03 -5.11
CA ILE A 120 11.88 3.34 -4.91
C ILE A 120 11.40 2.87 -3.54
N GLU A 121 11.70 1.64 -3.16
CA GLU A 121 11.32 1.13 -1.83
C GLU A 121 11.93 1.94 -0.69
N LYS A 122 13.18 2.31 -0.81
CA LYS A 122 13.89 3.16 0.16
C LYS A 122 13.20 4.52 0.32
N LEU A 123 12.82 5.15 -0.79
CA LEU A 123 12.10 6.43 -0.79
C LEU A 123 10.69 6.28 -0.18
N LEU A 124 9.97 5.20 -0.45
CA LEU A 124 8.66 4.93 0.12
C LEU A 124 8.72 4.68 1.64
N LYS A 125 9.86 4.23 2.16
CA LYS A 125 10.10 3.98 3.60
C LYS A 125 10.69 5.21 4.32
N ALA A 126 11.09 6.25 3.60
CA ALA A 126 11.86 7.36 4.16
C ALA A 126 11.06 8.27 5.10
N LYS A 127 9.75 8.41 4.86
CA LYS A 127 8.87 9.26 5.66
C LYS A 127 7.72 8.46 6.26
N THR A 128 7.33 8.86 7.46
CA THR A 128 6.13 8.30 8.10
C THR A 128 4.87 8.94 7.54
N ILE A 129 3.74 8.25 7.66
CA ILE A 129 2.44 8.81 7.27
C ILE A 129 2.12 10.06 8.10
N GLU A 130 2.51 10.11 9.37
CA GLU A 130 2.31 11.29 10.22
C GLU A 130 2.94 12.56 9.65
N GLU A 131 4.10 12.44 8.98
CA GLU A 131 4.77 13.56 8.32
C GLU A 131 4.07 14.02 7.03
N LEU A 132 3.17 13.20 6.48
CA LEU A 132 2.56 13.39 5.16
C LEU A 132 1.08 13.82 5.22
N VAL A 133 0.42 13.63 6.36
CA VAL A 133 -1.02 13.92 6.52
C VAL A 133 -1.34 14.93 7.60
#